data_61055ea7a874239c1497c0c09d488d64
#
_entry.id   61055ea7a874239c1497c0c09d488d64
#
_cell.length_a   1.000
_cell.length_b   1.000
_cell.length_c   1.000
_cell.angle_alpha   90.00
_cell.angle_beta   90.00
_cell.angle_gamma   90.00
#
_symmetry.space_group_name_H-M   'P 1'
#
loop_
_entity.id
_entity.type
_entity.pdbx_description
1 polymer ?
#
loop_
_entity_poly.entity_id
_entity_poly.type
_entity_poly.pdbx_seq_one_letter_code
_entity_poly.pdbx_strand_id
1 'polypeptide(L)'
;MNTKKLTRLASLCAICVVTRINFSIIPNVQILSDIILILAIDARLDESLIVNAITMTVTSFFLGFGYWVLFQVLDFGLLGIINYFLFNKLGLVKNDISKSLAVGISGFLYGLIITLMEVFLVSGNKFSFLGLYAGSIPFDINHMIGNIAIYLLLIRKLEKYITGEKIFKNID
;
A
#
# COMPACT_ATOMS: atom_id res chain seq x y z
N MET A 1 2.05 11.01 21.23
CA MET A 1 2.88 10.25 20.26
C MET A 1 4.34 10.57 20.57
N ASN A 2 5.23 9.57 20.69
CA ASN A 2 6.65 9.81 20.98
C ASN A 2 7.33 10.47 19.76
N THR A 3 8.24 11.44 19.98
CA THR A 3 8.97 12.17 18.94
C THR A 3 9.65 11.23 17.94
N LYS A 4 10.24 10.13 18.42
CA LYS A 4 10.87 9.09 17.56
C LYS A 4 9.87 8.45 16.59
N LYS A 5 8.65 8.11 17.06
CA LYS A 5 7.57 7.59 16.20
C LYS A 5 7.16 8.63 15.16
N LEU A 6 7.02 9.88 15.57
CA LEU A 6 6.64 10.98 14.67
C LEU A 6 7.68 11.16 13.56
N THR A 7 8.97 11.25 13.92
CA THR A 7 10.07 11.40 12.94
C THR A 7 10.10 10.23 11.95
N ARG A 8 9.94 8.98 12.42
CA ARG A 8 9.89 7.81 11.54
C ARG A 8 8.72 7.89 10.56
N LEU A 9 7.51 8.18 11.03
CA LEU A 9 6.33 8.31 10.17
C LEU A 9 6.51 9.43 9.14
N ALA A 10 7.03 10.58 9.55
CA ALA A 10 7.32 11.70 8.64
C ALA A 10 8.33 11.29 7.56
N SER A 11 9.39 10.56 7.94
CA SER A 11 10.38 10.04 6.98
C SER A 11 9.77 9.02 6.02
N LEU A 12 8.93 8.11 6.51
CA LEU A 12 8.24 7.13 5.66
C LEU A 12 7.29 7.83 4.68
N CYS A 13 6.50 8.81 5.14
CA CYS A 13 5.64 9.60 4.26
C CYS A 13 6.46 10.34 3.19
N ALA A 14 7.58 10.97 3.56
CA ALA A 14 8.45 11.67 2.62
C ALA A 14 9.01 10.72 1.55
N ILE A 15 9.51 9.55 1.95
CA ILE A 15 10.00 8.52 1.01
C ILE A 15 8.87 8.07 0.08
N CYS A 16 7.69 7.79 0.62
CA CYS A 16 6.53 7.38 -0.16
C CYS A 16 6.10 8.46 -1.16
N VAL A 17 6.05 9.73 -0.75
CA VAL A 17 5.71 10.86 -1.63
C VAL A 17 6.71 10.98 -2.78
N VAL A 18 8.01 11.04 -2.45
CA VAL A 18 9.07 11.20 -3.45
C VAL A 18 9.08 10.02 -4.44
N THR A 19 9.02 8.79 -3.92
CA THR A 19 9.05 7.60 -4.78
C THR A 19 7.80 7.50 -5.64
N ARG A 20 6.60 7.78 -5.11
CA ARG A 20 5.36 7.73 -5.87
C ARG A 20 5.36 8.72 -7.05
N ILE A 21 5.86 9.93 -6.85
CA ILE A 21 5.96 10.94 -7.91
C ILE A 21 6.96 10.48 -8.98
N ASN A 22 8.14 10.01 -8.58
CA ASN A 22 9.20 9.62 -9.52
C ASN A 22 8.89 8.31 -10.26
N PHE A 23 8.24 7.34 -9.62
CA PHE A 23 7.84 6.08 -10.26
C PHE A 23 6.50 6.16 -11.02
N SER A 24 5.86 7.32 -11.07
CA SER A 24 4.60 7.51 -11.82
C SER A 24 4.69 7.16 -13.32
N ILE A 25 5.92 7.12 -13.86
CA ILE A 25 6.20 6.69 -15.26
C ILE A 25 5.92 5.20 -15.46
N ILE A 26 6.08 4.37 -14.43
CA ILE A 26 5.81 2.93 -14.49
C ILE A 26 4.45 2.67 -13.86
N PRO A 27 3.42 2.33 -14.67
CA PRO A 27 2.07 2.17 -14.13
C PRO A 27 2.00 1.14 -13.01
N ASN A 28 1.39 1.52 -11.90
CA ASN A 28 1.12 0.67 -10.73
C ASN A 28 2.35 0.05 -10.04
N VAL A 29 3.58 0.51 -10.33
CA VAL A 29 4.77 0.09 -9.59
C VAL A 29 5.16 1.17 -8.60
N GLN A 30 4.97 0.91 -7.29
CA GLN A 30 5.20 1.92 -6.26
C GLN A 30 5.59 1.32 -4.91
N ILE A 31 6.58 1.91 -4.28
CA ILE A 31 7.10 1.48 -2.96
C ILE A 31 6.07 1.71 -1.84
N LEU A 32 5.17 2.67 -2.03
CA LEU A 32 4.15 3.04 -1.05
C LEU A 32 3.28 1.85 -0.63
N SER A 33 2.78 1.06 -1.59
CA SER A 33 1.93 -0.10 -1.32
C SER A 33 2.60 -1.10 -0.38
N ASP A 34 3.87 -1.42 -0.64
CA ASP A 34 4.63 -2.33 0.21
C ASP A 34 4.81 -1.80 1.62
N ILE A 35 5.16 -0.51 1.79
CA ILE A 35 5.35 0.10 3.10
C ILE A 35 4.04 0.06 3.91
N ILE A 36 2.90 0.43 3.30
CA ILE A 36 1.59 0.40 3.95
C ILE A 36 1.23 -1.02 4.41
N LEU A 37 1.39 -2.00 3.51
CA LEU A 37 1.01 -3.38 3.78
C LEU A 37 1.92 -4.03 4.83
N ILE A 38 3.23 -3.80 4.78
CA ILE A 38 4.17 -4.34 5.78
C ILE A 38 3.94 -3.74 7.16
N LEU A 39 3.64 -2.44 7.27
CA LEU A 39 3.24 -1.85 8.55
C LEU A 39 1.99 -2.54 9.12
N ALA A 40 1.00 -2.83 8.29
CA ALA A 40 -0.21 -3.53 8.73
C ALA A 40 0.08 -4.99 9.13
N ILE A 41 0.88 -5.72 8.36
CA ILE A 41 1.30 -7.11 8.65
C ILE A 41 2.04 -7.17 9.99
N ASP A 42 2.88 -6.20 10.30
CA ASP A 42 3.66 -6.13 11.53
C ASP A 42 2.91 -5.43 12.70
N ALA A 43 1.59 -5.52 12.69
CA ALA A 43 0.68 -5.06 13.74
C ALA A 43 0.68 -3.53 13.99
N ARG A 44 1.08 -2.74 12.99
CA ARG A 44 1.10 -1.26 13.02
C ARG A 44 0.04 -0.65 12.11
N LEU A 45 -1.20 -1.12 12.27
CA LEU A 45 -2.32 -0.71 11.42
C LEU A 45 -2.58 0.81 11.46
N ASP A 46 -2.48 1.42 12.64
CA ASP A 46 -2.60 2.88 12.81
C ASP A 46 -1.57 3.65 11.98
N GLU A 47 -0.32 3.18 11.98
CA GLU A 47 0.76 3.79 11.21
C GLU A 47 0.59 3.56 9.70
N SER A 48 0.15 2.38 9.30
CA SER A 48 -0.21 2.03 7.92
C SER A 48 -1.26 3.00 7.36
N LEU A 49 -2.35 3.21 8.10
CA LEU A 49 -3.44 4.10 7.69
C LEU A 49 -3.00 5.57 7.64
N ILE A 50 -2.16 6.01 8.58
CA ILE A 50 -1.61 7.39 8.58
C ILE A 50 -0.71 7.61 7.37
N VAL A 51 0.24 6.71 7.10
CA VAL A 51 1.15 6.82 5.95
C VAL A 51 0.36 6.81 4.64
N ASN A 52 -0.63 5.92 4.51
CA ASN A 52 -1.52 5.89 3.36
C ASN A 52 -2.23 7.24 3.14
N ALA A 53 -2.98 7.71 4.13
CA ALA A 53 -3.79 8.92 4.00
C ALA A 53 -2.93 10.16 3.68
N ILE A 54 -1.81 10.34 4.39
CA ILE A 54 -0.91 11.49 4.17
C ILE A 54 -0.29 11.41 2.77
N THR A 55 0.27 10.26 2.40
CA THR A 55 0.98 10.14 1.11
C THR A 55 0.03 10.32 -0.06
N MET A 56 -1.14 9.69 -0.04
CA MET A 56 -2.14 9.84 -1.10
C MET A 56 -2.59 11.29 -1.25
N THR A 57 -2.90 11.95 -0.14
CA THR A 57 -3.33 13.36 -0.15
C THR A 57 -2.21 14.27 -0.68
N VAL A 58 -0.99 14.15 -0.17
CA VAL A 58 0.11 15.02 -0.58
C VAL A 58 0.48 14.82 -2.05
N THR A 59 0.55 13.56 -2.51
CA THR A 59 0.90 13.31 -3.92
C THR A 59 -0.18 13.76 -4.90
N SER A 60 -1.44 13.86 -4.47
CA SER A 60 -2.53 14.33 -5.32
C SER A 60 -2.37 15.80 -5.74
N PHE A 61 -1.66 16.61 -4.98
CA PHE A 61 -1.32 18.00 -5.39
C PHE A 61 -0.39 18.03 -6.61
N PHE A 62 0.38 16.98 -6.85
CA PHE A 62 1.31 16.85 -7.98
C PHE A 62 0.74 16.02 -9.11
N LEU A 63 -0.01 14.94 -8.79
CA LEU A 63 -0.52 13.98 -9.76
C LEU A 63 -1.97 14.25 -10.19
N GLY A 64 -2.61 15.25 -9.60
CA GLY A 64 -4.00 15.62 -9.84
C GLY A 64 -4.91 15.19 -8.68
N PHE A 65 -5.89 16.05 -8.40
CA PHE A 65 -6.87 15.88 -7.32
C PHE A 65 -8.23 15.54 -7.91
N GLY A 66 -8.85 14.46 -7.41
CA GLY A 66 -10.19 14.05 -7.80
C GLY A 66 -10.74 12.97 -6.85
N TYR A 67 -11.95 12.47 -7.12
CA TYR A 67 -12.60 11.42 -6.32
C TYR A 67 -11.76 10.13 -6.22
N TRP A 68 -10.94 9.84 -7.21
CA TRP A 68 -10.03 8.68 -7.20
C TRP A 68 -9.02 8.71 -6.04
N VAL A 69 -8.66 9.88 -5.52
CA VAL A 69 -7.77 9.97 -4.35
C VAL A 69 -8.43 9.33 -3.13
N LEU A 70 -9.73 9.60 -2.93
CA LEU A 70 -10.51 8.97 -1.87
C LEU A 70 -10.57 7.46 -2.05
N PHE A 71 -10.82 6.99 -3.28
CA PHE A 71 -10.86 5.55 -3.58
C PHE A 71 -9.52 4.88 -3.28
N GLN A 72 -8.40 5.50 -3.67
CA GLN A 72 -7.07 4.99 -3.34
C GLN A 72 -6.81 4.91 -1.84
N VAL A 73 -7.21 5.93 -1.08
CA VAL A 73 -7.07 5.91 0.39
C VAL A 73 -7.92 4.80 1.01
N LEU A 74 -9.16 4.64 0.56
CA LEU A 74 -10.07 3.61 1.07
C LEU A 74 -9.59 2.20 0.71
N ASP A 75 -9.13 2.00 -0.51
CA ASP A 75 -8.68 0.71 -1.01
C ASP A 75 -7.41 0.23 -0.27
N PHE A 76 -6.36 1.04 -0.25
CA PHE A 76 -5.16 0.68 0.52
C PHE A 76 -5.44 0.56 2.02
N GLY A 77 -6.37 1.35 2.55
CA GLY A 77 -6.85 1.20 3.93
C GLY A 77 -7.49 -0.17 4.15
N LEU A 78 -8.39 -0.59 3.26
CA LEU A 78 -9.05 -1.89 3.30
C LEU A 78 -8.06 -3.04 3.17
N LEU A 79 -7.14 -2.97 2.20
CA LEU A 79 -6.09 -3.97 2.01
C LEU A 79 -5.17 -4.06 3.24
N GLY A 80 -4.83 -2.93 3.86
CA GLY A 80 -4.10 -2.88 5.11
C GLY A 80 -4.85 -3.59 6.25
N ILE A 81 -6.14 -3.32 6.40
CA ILE A 81 -7.00 -3.98 7.40
C ILE A 81 -7.06 -5.49 7.16
N ILE A 82 -7.26 -5.93 5.92
CA ILE A 82 -7.31 -7.35 5.55
C ILE A 82 -5.99 -8.03 5.93
N ASN A 83 -4.86 -7.47 5.54
CA ASN A 83 -3.54 -8.02 5.87
C ASN A 83 -3.26 -8.03 7.38
N TYR A 84 -3.66 -6.97 8.10
CA TYR A 84 -3.58 -6.96 9.56
C TYR A 84 -4.36 -8.13 10.18
N PHE A 85 -5.58 -8.37 9.72
CA PHE A 85 -6.41 -9.49 10.21
C PHE A 85 -5.78 -10.84 9.90
N LEU A 86 -5.34 -11.07 8.66
CA LEU A 86 -4.74 -12.33 8.23
C LEU A 86 -3.51 -12.69 9.07
N PHE A 87 -2.61 -11.73 9.28
CA PHE A 87 -1.33 -12.01 9.95
C PHE A 87 -1.40 -11.89 11.48
N ASN A 88 -2.24 -11.03 12.04
CA ASN A 88 -2.24 -10.76 13.48
C ASN A 88 -3.44 -11.35 14.23
N LYS A 89 -4.54 -11.69 13.54
CA LYS A 89 -5.71 -12.34 14.16
C LYS A 89 -5.85 -13.79 13.76
N LEU A 90 -5.66 -14.11 12.47
CA LEU A 90 -5.71 -15.49 11.99
C LEU A 90 -4.36 -16.21 12.07
N GLY A 91 -3.29 -15.51 12.41
CA GLY A 91 -1.99 -16.09 12.73
C GLY A 91 -1.20 -16.61 11.53
N LEU A 92 -1.36 -16.03 10.33
CA LEU A 92 -0.51 -16.39 9.21
C LEU A 92 0.97 -16.17 9.55
N VAL A 93 1.81 -17.12 9.12
CA VAL A 93 3.24 -17.08 9.40
C VAL A 93 3.90 -15.87 8.73
N LYS A 94 4.63 -15.07 9.51
CA LYS A 94 5.33 -13.86 9.03
C LYS A 94 6.73 -14.18 8.50
N ASN A 95 6.81 -14.93 7.41
CA ASN A 95 8.06 -15.17 6.70
C ASN A 95 8.10 -14.40 5.38
N ASP A 96 9.27 -14.34 4.74
CA ASP A 96 9.48 -13.58 3.49
C ASP A 96 8.55 -14.04 2.36
N ILE A 97 8.24 -15.33 2.28
CA ILE A 97 7.37 -15.89 1.25
C ILE A 97 5.93 -15.42 1.46
N SER A 98 5.39 -15.58 2.66
CA SER A 98 4.01 -15.19 2.94
C SER A 98 3.80 -13.68 2.85
N LYS A 99 4.77 -12.87 3.29
CA LYS A 99 4.74 -11.41 3.14
C LYS A 99 4.81 -10.99 1.67
N SER A 100 5.71 -11.59 0.90
CA SER A 100 5.84 -11.35 -0.55
C SER A 100 4.55 -11.67 -1.31
N LEU A 101 3.94 -12.83 -1.02
CA LEU A 101 2.65 -13.20 -1.61
C LEU A 101 1.53 -12.25 -1.18
N ALA A 102 1.49 -11.86 0.08
CA ALA A 102 0.46 -10.96 0.59
C ALA A 102 0.52 -9.58 -0.08
N VAL A 103 1.71 -8.97 -0.21
CA VAL A 103 1.85 -7.68 -0.89
C VAL A 103 1.54 -7.80 -2.40
N GLY A 104 1.95 -8.91 -3.03
CA GLY A 104 1.64 -9.18 -4.44
C GLY A 104 0.14 -9.34 -4.69
N ILE A 105 -0.52 -10.22 -3.93
CA ILE A 105 -1.97 -10.44 -4.04
C ILE A 105 -2.73 -9.13 -3.75
N SER A 106 -2.31 -8.36 -2.76
CA SER A 106 -2.91 -7.05 -2.47
C SER A 106 -2.75 -6.08 -3.66
N GLY A 107 -1.61 -6.09 -4.34
CA GLY A 107 -1.41 -5.29 -5.55
C GLY A 107 -2.37 -5.68 -6.68
N PHE A 108 -2.63 -6.98 -6.85
CA PHE A 108 -3.63 -7.45 -7.82
C PHE A 108 -5.07 -7.07 -7.41
N LEU A 109 -5.42 -7.25 -6.14
CA LEU A 109 -6.76 -6.92 -5.63
C LEU A 109 -7.06 -5.42 -5.66
N TYR A 110 -6.04 -4.57 -5.59
CA TYR A 110 -6.17 -3.12 -5.69
C TYR A 110 -6.96 -2.70 -6.93
N GLY A 111 -6.60 -3.17 -8.11
CA GLY A 111 -7.30 -2.81 -9.34
C GLY A 111 -8.73 -3.33 -9.39
N LEU A 112 -8.98 -4.54 -8.86
CA LEU A 112 -10.34 -5.07 -8.73
C LEU A 112 -11.22 -4.16 -7.85
N ILE A 113 -10.72 -3.76 -6.68
CA ILE A 113 -11.47 -2.93 -5.73
C ILE A 113 -11.72 -1.54 -6.30
N ILE A 114 -10.70 -0.91 -6.90
CA ILE A 114 -10.84 0.39 -7.58
C ILE A 114 -11.89 0.30 -8.70
N THR A 115 -11.84 -0.74 -9.54
CA THR A 115 -12.84 -0.92 -10.62
C THR A 115 -14.24 -1.10 -10.07
N LEU A 116 -14.40 -1.84 -8.97
CA LEU A 116 -15.70 -1.96 -8.30
C LEU A 116 -16.20 -0.61 -7.78
N MET A 117 -15.35 0.17 -7.11
CA MET A 117 -15.71 1.51 -6.63
C MET A 117 -16.12 2.43 -7.79
N GLU A 118 -15.36 2.43 -8.89
CA GLU A 118 -15.66 3.23 -10.08
C GLU A 118 -17.01 2.87 -10.68
N VAL A 119 -17.28 1.59 -10.88
CA VAL A 119 -18.52 1.12 -11.50
C VAL A 119 -19.74 1.39 -10.62
N PHE A 120 -19.65 1.13 -9.33
CA PHE A 120 -20.80 1.20 -8.43
C PHE A 120 -21.07 2.60 -7.89
N LEU A 121 -20.03 3.42 -7.71
CA LEU A 121 -20.16 4.73 -7.06
C LEU A 121 -20.15 5.90 -8.04
N VAL A 122 -19.54 5.73 -9.23
CA VAL A 122 -19.40 6.83 -10.21
C VAL A 122 -20.18 6.54 -11.48
N SER A 123 -19.86 5.44 -12.16
CA SER A 123 -20.44 5.12 -13.47
C SER A 123 -21.94 4.76 -13.40
N GLY A 124 -22.37 4.10 -12.32
CA GLY A 124 -23.74 3.58 -12.17
C GLY A 124 -24.13 2.48 -13.16
N ASN A 125 -23.28 2.15 -14.13
CA ASN A 125 -23.53 1.15 -15.17
C ASN A 125 -22.79 -0.16 -14.89
N LYS A 126 -23.48 -1.10 -14.27
CA LYS A 126 -22.93 -2.42 -13.88
C LYS A 126 -22.44 -3.26 -15.07
N PHE A 127 -22.97 -3.05 -16.26
CA PHE A 127 -22.54 -3.76 -17.48
C PHE A 127 -21.15 -3.34 -17.96
N SER A 128 -20.68 -2.18 -17.52
CA SER A 128 -19.31 -1.70 -17.82
C SER A 128 -18.23 -2.41 -17.03
N PHE A 129 -18.56 -3.16 -15.97
CA PHE A 129 -17.58 -3.77 -15.08
C PHE A 129 -16.60 -4.71 -15.81
N LEU A 130 -17.12 -5.65 -16.60
CA LEU A 130 -16.27 -6.62 -17.31
C LEU A 130 -15.31 -5.96 -18.28
N GLY A 131 -15.78 -4.93 -19.01
CA GLY A 131 -14.94 -4.20 -19.94
C GLY A 131 -13.83 -3.39 -19.26
N LEU A 132 -14.19 -2.66 -18.19
CA LEU A 132 -13.24 -1.88 -17.40
C LEU A 132 -12.22 -2.78 -16.68
N TYR A 133 -12.70 -3.86 -16.06
CA TYR A 133 -11.83 -4.79 -15.35
C TYR A 133 -10.89 -5.53 -16.29
N ALA A 134 -11.38 -5.98 -17.45
CA ALA A 134 -10.51 -6.59 -18.47
C ALA A 134 -9.37 -5.65 -18.91
N GLY A 135 -9.67 -4.34 -19.00
CA GLY A 135 -8.66 -3.32 -19.30
C GLY A 135 -7.67 -3.05 -18.15
N SER A 136 -8.07 -3.28 -16.89
CA SER A 136 -7.21 -3.07 -15.72
C SER A 136 -6.23 -4.23 -15.47
N ILE A 137 -6.56 -5.45 -15.88
CA ILE A 137 -5.78 -6.68 -15.59
C ILE A 137 -4.27 -6.54 -15.87
N PRO A 138 -3.81 -5.97 -17.01
CA PRO A 138 -2.38 -5.81 -17.25
C PRO A 138 -1.70 -4.92 -16.19
N PHE A 139 -2.39 -3.86 -15.73
CA PHE A 139 -1.89 -2.96 -14.70
C PHE A 139 -1.88 -3.63 -13.33
N ASP A 140 -2.85 -4.50 -13.03
CA ASP A 140 -2.96 -5.24 -11.79
C ASP A 140 -1.86 -6.32 -11.70
N ILE A 141 -1.55 -6.97 -12.82
CA ILE A 141 -0.41 -7.90 -12.93
C ILE A 141 0.91 -7.14 -12.70
N ASN A 142 1.08 -5.96 -13.30
CA ASN A 142 2.26 -5.14 -13.05
C ASN A 142 2.38 -4.73 -11.59
N HIS A 143 1.27 -4.37 -10.95
CA HIS A 143 1.23 -4.04 -9.52
C HIS A 143 1.64 -5.25 -8.67
N MET A 144 1.09 -6.42 -8.95
CA MET A 144 1.43 -7.66 -8.25
C MET A 144 2.93 -8.00 -8.38
N ILE A 145 3.44 -8.02 -9.59
CA ILE A 145 4.86 -8.35 -9.86
C ILE A 145 5.78 -7.27 -9.27
N GLY A 146 5.41 -5.99 -9.43
CA GLY A 146 6.13 -4.86 -8.88
C GLY A 146 6.25 -4.93 -7.36
N ASN A 147 5.16 -5.19 -6.64
CA ASN A 147 5.16 -5.35 -5.20
C ASN A 147 6.02 -6.54 -4.76
N ILE A 148 5.89 -7.72 -5.39
CA ILE A 148 6.74 -8.88 -5.08
C ILE A 148 8.23 -8.53 -5.25
N ALA A 149 8.57 -7.89 -6.35
CA ALA A 149 9.95 -7.51 -6.65
C ALA A 149 10.49 -6.46 -5.66
N ILE A 150 9.72 -5.41 -5.40
CA ILE A 150 10.08 -4.34 -4.45
C ILE A 150 10.24 -4.92 -3.04
N TYR A 151 9.31 -5.76 -2.60
CA TYR A 151 9.42 -6.41 -1.30
C TYR A 151 10.72 -7.22 -1.19
N LEU A 152 10.96 -8.14 -2.12
CA LEU A 152 12.11 -9.05 -2.06
C LEU A 152 13.47 -8.34 -2.21
N LEU A 153 13.55 -7.32 -3.06
CA LEU A 153 14.81 -6.63 -3.35
C LEU A 153 15.13 -5.52 -2.34
N LEU A 154 14.12 -4.83 -1.84
CA LEU A 154 14.29 -3.61 -1.05
C LEU A 154 13.64 -3.70 0.34
N ILE A 155 12.32 -3.88 0.42
CA ILE A 155 11.56 -3.73 1.67
C ILE A 155 11.99 -4.74 2.73
N ARG A 156 12.19 -5.99 2.35
CA ARG A 156 12.68 -7.05 3.24
C ARG A 156 13.94 -6.65 4.02
N LYS A 157 14.86 -5.93 3.37
CA LYS A 157 16.10 -5.46 4.00
C LYS A 157 15.87 -4.28 4.94
N LEU A 158 14.86 -3.46 4.64
CA LEU A 158 14.54 -2.23 5.37
C LEU A 158 13.42 -2.41 6.40
N GLU A 159 12.79 -3.59 6.44
CA GLU A 159 11.60 -3.85 7.24
C GLU A 159 11.75 -3.43 8.71
N LYS A 160 12.88 -3.75 9.34
CA LYS A 160 13.16 -3.37 10.73
C LYS A 160 13.23 -1.86 10.95
N TYR A 161 13.63 -1.10 9.93
CA TYR A 161 13.62 0.37 9.99
C TYR A 161 12.21 0.92 9.75
N ILE A 162 11.48 0.32 8.81
CA ILE A 162 10.08 0.67 8.51
C ILE A 162 9.22 0.45 9.75
N THR A 163 9.34 -0.69 10.41
CA THR A 163 8.57 -1.03 11.61
C THR A 163 9.13 -0.42 12.89
N GLY A 164 10.37 0.07 12.89
CA GLY A 164 11.02 0.70 14.03
C GLY A 164 11.56 -0.28 15.08
N GLU A 165 11.67 -1.57 14.77
CA GLU A 165 12.08 -2.59 15.74
C GLU A 165 13.54 -2.47 16.19
N LYS A 166 14.44 -1.98 15.34
CA LYS A 166 15.88 -1.84 15.67
C LYS A 166 16.29 -0.48 16.22
N ILE A 167 15.55 0.59 15.90
CA ILE A 167 15.95 1.95 16.25
C ILE A 167 15.86 2.19 17.76
N PHE A 168 15.10 1.37 18.47
CA PHE A 168 14.76 1.60 19.87
C PHE A 168 15.38 0.59 20.85
N LYS A 169 15.99 -0.52 20.38
CA LYS A 169 16.59 -1.53 21.26
C LYS A 169 17.98 -1.14 21.84
N ASN A 170 18.61 -0.09 21.32
CA ASN A 170 19.98 0.31 21.70
C ASN A 170 20.01 1.63 22.49
N ILE A 171 18.90 2.10 23.05
CA ILE A 171 18.82 3.41 23.71
C ILE A 171 18.13 3.29 25.10
N ASP A 172 17.89 2.06 25.55
CA ASP A 172 17.59 1.71 26.93
C ASP A 172 18.86 1.06 27.54
#